data_c182bd935a71bdff5427ca1c763113b1
#
_entry.id   c182bd935a71bdff5427ca1c763113b1
#
_cell.length_a   1.000
_cell.length_b   1.000
_cell.length_c   1.000
_cell.angle_alpha   90.00
_cell.angle_beta   90.00
_cell.angle_gamma   90.00
#
_symmetry.space_group_name_H-M   'P 1'
#
loop_
_entity.id
_entity.type
_entity.pdbx_description
1 polymer ?
#
loop_
_entity_poly.entity_id
_entity_poly.type
_entity_poly.pdbx_seq_one_letter_code
_entity_poly.pdbx_strand_id
1 'polypeptide(L)'
;ERGWLAEIFRADEVGRDGMPAMGYISVTRPGAGRGPHEHHEQTDQFCFLGPGRFEVRFWDNRPESPTFQNLKTLIAGDGDPKVVTVPPGVVHGYKNIGEGDAVAFCDRMGSGREAASLISQIAISTKGRGGRRRSVRTAV
;
A
#
# COMPACT_ATOMS: atom_id res chain seq x y z
N GLU A 1 -26.61 -5.65 7.13
CA GLU A 1 -25.19 -5.23 7.30
C GLU A 1 -24.88 -4.09 6.33
N ARG A 2 -24.12 -3.08 6.79
CA ARG A 2 -23.83 -1.87 6.00
C ARG A 2 -22.46 -1.91 5.30
N GLY A 3 -21.78 -3.05 5.29
CA GLY A 3 -20.41 -3.16 4.76
C GLY A 3 -19.36 -2.57 5.70
N TRP A 4 -18.28 -2.04 5.12
CA TRP A 4 -17.12 -1.50 5.86
C TRP A 4 -16.67 -0.16 5.25
N LEU A 5 -15.90 0.58 6.03
CA LEU A 5 -15.27 1.82 5.62
C LEU A 5 -13.81 1.77 6.06
N ALA A 6 -12.91 2.19 5.22
CA ALA A 6 -11.50 2.35 5.52
C ALA A 6 -11.07 3.81 5.35
N GLU A 7 -10.37 4.35 6.32
CA GLU A 7 -9.61 5.59 6.15
C GLU A 7 -8.30 5.25 5.41
N ILE A 8 -8.00 6.01 4.37
CA ILE A 8 -6.80 5.82 3.57
C ILE A 8 -5.67 6.68 4.10
N PHE A 9 -5.95 7.95 4.39
CA PHE A 9 -5.03 8.86 5.07
C PHE A 9 -5.80 9.94 5.83
N ARG A 10 -5.12 10.59 6.76
CA ARG A 10 -5.61 11.76 7.49
C ARG A 10 -4.55 12.85 7.46
N ALA A 11 -4.96 14.06 7.12
CA ALA A 11 -4.04 15.20 7.01
C ALA A 11 -3.37 15.57 8.35
N ASP A 12 -4.07 15.33 9.48
CA ASP A 12 -3.57 15.55 10.82
C ASP A 12 -2.57 14.49 11.33
N GLU A 13 -2.50 13.34 10.63
CA GLU A 13 -1.58 12.23 10.95
C GLU A 13 -0.37 12.18 10.03
N VAL A 14 -0.54 12.52 8.75
CA VAL A 14 0.55 12.43 7.76
C VAL A 14 1.40 13.69 7.65
N GLY A 15 0.98 14.81 8.26
CA GLY A 15 1.67 16.08 8.13
C GLY A 15 1.68 16.65 6.71
N ARG A 16 2.33 17.79 6.50
CA ARG A 16 2.37 18.45 5.18
C ARG A 16 3.16 17.64 4.14
N ASP A 17 4.28 17.07 4.57
CA ASP A 17 5.21 16.36 3.68
C ASP A 17 4.72 14.96 3.31
N GLY A 18 3.80 14.39 4.10
CA GLY A 18 3.14 13.12 3.82
C GLY A 18 1.81 13.23 3.09
N MET A 19 1.37 14.45 2.72
CA MET A 19 0.12 14.62 1.98
C MET A 19 0.24 14.07 0.56
N PRO A 20 -0.75 13.27 0.10
CA PRO A 20 -0.77 12.78 -1.27
C PRO A 20 -0.83 13.93 -2.28
N ALA A 21 0.08 13.94 -3.23
CA ALA A 21 0.06 14.87 -4.36
C ALA A 21 -0.89 14.40 -5.47
N MET A 22 -1.18 13.11 -5.52
CA MET A 22 -2.10 12.49 -6.48
C MET A 22 -2.64 11.18 -5.92
N GLY A 23 -3.91 10.89 -6.21
CA GLY A 23 -4.53 9.59 -5.94
C GLY A 23 -5.27 9.07 -7.17
N TYR A 24 -5.26 7.77 -7.37
CA TYR A 24 -6.00 7.12 -8.45
C TYR A 24 -6.46 5.72 -8.07
N ILE A 25 -7.45 5.24 -8.80
CA ILE A 25 -7.94 3.86 -8.67
C ILE A 25 -7.38 3.04 -9.83
N SER A 26 -6.83 1.88 -9.50
CA SER A 26 -6.34 0.90 -10.47
C SER A 26 -7.25 -0.32 -10.48
N VAL A 27 -7.84 -0.63 -11.62
CA VAL A 27 -8.55 -1.88 -11.86
C VAL A 27 -7.63 -2.82 -12.64
N THR A 28 -7.41 -4.02 -12.12
CA THR A 28 -6.49 -5.00 -12.70
C THR A 28 -7.22 -6.29 -12.97
N ARG A 29 -7.24 -6.72 -14.23
CA ARG A 29 -7.89 -7.96 -14.69
C ARG A 29 -7.20 -9.21 -14.10
N PRO A 30 -7.91 -10.34 -14.01
CA PRO A 30 -7.33 -11.60 -13.57
C PRO A 30 -6.04 -11.95 -14.31
N GLY A 31 -5.01 -12.33 -13.55
CA GLY A 31 -3.71 -12.71 -14.09
C GLY A 31 -2.84 -11.56 -14.61
N ALA A 32 -3.40 -10.35 -14.76
CA ALA A 32 -2.63 -9.18 -15.16
C ALA A 32 -1.81 -8.63 -13.99
N GLY A 33 -0.69 -7.96 -14.32
CA GLY A 33 0.17 -7.29 -13.37
C GLY A 33 0.44 -5.85 -13.74
N ARG A 34 0.97 -5.10 -12.77
CA ARG A 34 1.48 -3.75 -12.94
C ARG A 34 2.87 -3.65 -12.34
N GLY A 35 3.77 -3.01 -13.06
CA GLY A 35 5.18 -2.94 -12.73
C GLY A 35 5.99 -4.01 -13.45
N PRO A 36 7.27 -4.21 -13.08
CA PRO A 36 7.92 -3.53 -11.95
C PRO A 36 8.14 -2.05 -12.20
N HIS A 37 8.05 -1.24 -11.13
CA HIS A 37 8.34 0.19 -11.11
C HIS A 37 9.37 0.50 -10.02
N GLU A 38 10.16 1.55 -10.23
CA GLU A 38 11.04 2.14 -9.23
C GLU A 38 10.96 3.66 -9.36
N HIS A 39 10.91 4.35 -8.24
CA HIS A 39 10.94 5.81 -8.18
C HIS A 39 12.11 6.27 -7.31
N HIS A 40 12.88 7.26 -7.79
CA HIS A 40 14.05 7.75 -7.09
C HIS A 40 13.73 8.78 -5.99
N GLU A 41 12.63 9.51 -6.13
CA GLU A 41 12.26 10.61 -5.24
C GLU A 41 10.81 10.55 -4.75
N GLN A 42 10.06 9.53 -5.15
CA GLN A 42 8.65 9.40 -4.86
C GLN A 42 8.40 8.23 -3.93
N THR A 43 7.55 8.45 -2.93
CA THR A 43 6.94 7.40 -2.12
C THR A 43 5.57 7.07 -2.69
N ASP A 44 5.31 5.80 -2.94
CA ASP A 44 3.99 5.31 -3.33
C ASP A 44 3.28 4.67 -2.14
N GLN A 45 1.97 4.85 -2.08
CA GLN A 45 1.11 4.12 -1.17
C GLN A 45 0.06 3.35 -1.97
N PHE A 46 -0.11 2.08 -1.65
CA PHE A 46 -1.10 1.20 -2.26
C PHE A 46 -2.06 0.70 -1.19
N CYS A 47 -3.36 0.88 -1.41
CA CYS A 47 -4.40 0.37 -0.54
C CYS A 47 -5.09 -0.79 -1.25
N PHE A 48 -4.77 -2.02 -0.84
CA PHE A 48 -5.37 -3.25 -1.33
C PHE A 48 -6.49 -3.67 -0.37
N LEU A 49 -7.65 -3.10 -0.57
CA LEU A 49 -8.79 -3.26 0.35
C LEU A 49 -9.84 -4.26 -0.16
N GLY A 50 -9.74 -4.65 -1.43
CA GLY A 50 -10.75 -5.39 -2.19
C GLY A 50 -11.62 -4.46 -3.04
N PRO A 51 -12.41 -4.99 -3.98
CA PRO A 51 -12.49 -6.41 -4.30
C PRO A 51 -11.23 -6.93 -4.97
N GLY A 52 -11.02 -8.25 -4.85
CA GLY A 52 -9.97 -9.00 -5.49
C GLY A 52 -8.73 -9.21 -4.62
N ARG A 53 -7.83 -10.04 -5.09
CA ARG A 53 -6.60 -10.44 -4.38
C ARG A 53 -5.37 -10.15 -5.22
N PHE A 54 -4.35 -9.63 -4.56
CA PHE A 54 -3.08 -9.30 -5.18
C PHE A 54 -1.93 -10.06 -4.55
N GLU A 55 -0.99 -10.51 -5.39
CA GLU A 55 0.38 -10.79 -5.01
C GLU A 55 1.18 -9.52 -5.26
N VAL A 56 1.84 -9.02 -4.23
CA VAL A 56 2.65 -7.79 -4.28
C VAL A 56 4.10 -8.16 -4.00
N ARG A 57 5.01 -7.68 -4.83
CA ARG A 57 6.45 -7.96 -4.73
C ARG A 57 7.23 -6.68 -4.60
N PHE A 58 8.28 -6.74 -3.78
CA PHE A 58 9.21 -5.64 -3.52
C PHE A 58 10.64 -6.16 -3.63
N TRP A 59 11.51 -5.34 -4.22
CA TRP A 59 12.95 -5.55 -4.26
C TRP A 59 13.62 -4.27 -3.79
N ASP A 60 14.39 -4.34 -2.71
CA ASP A 60 15.13 -3.19 -2.21
C ASP A 60 16.38 -2.97 -3.06
N ASN A 61 16.39 -1.88 -3.85
CA ASN A 61 17.49 -1.51 -4.74
C ASN A 61 18.36 -0.38 -4.16
N ARG A 62 18.22 -0.08 -2.86
CA ARG A 62 18.99 0.97 -2.17
C ARG A 62 20.29 0.41 -1.63
N PRO A 63 21.47 0.80 -2.16
CA PRO A 63 22.77 0.22 -1.75
C PRO A 63 23.09 0.37 -0.26
N GLU A 64 22.64 1.47 0.37
CA GLU A 64 22.91 1.76 1.79
C GLU A 64 21.83 1.17 2.72
N SER A 65 20.85 0.45 2.19
CA SER A 65 19.80 -0.16 3.00
C SER A 65 20.27 -1.46 3.65
N PRO A 66 19.91 -1.73 4.91
CA PRO A 66 20.18 -3.03 5.53
C PRO A 66 19.42 -4.18 4.85
N THR A 67 18.42 -3.86 4.02
CA THR A 67 17.63 -4.82 3.25
C THR A 67 17.97 -4.82 1.75
N PHE A 68 19.12 -4.23 1.38
CA PHE A 68 19.58 -4.20 -0.02
C PHE A 68 19.54 -5.59 -0.66
N GLN A 69 19.01 -5.68 -1.88
CA GLN A 69 18.78 -6.90 -2.67
C GLN A 69 17.77 -7.91 -2.07
N ASN A 70 17.13 -7.60 -0.96
CA ASN A 70 16.08 -8.47 -0.44
C ASN A 70 14.82 -8.39 -1.30
N LEU A 71 14.29 -9.56 -1.63
CA LEU A 71 12.99 -9.72 -2.27
C LEU A 71 11.94 -10.07 -1.22
N LYS A 72 10.84 -9.33 -1.20
CA LYS A 72 9.70 -9.61 -0.35
C LYS A 72 8.43 -9.79 -1.19
N THR A 73 7.62 -10.77 -0.83
CA THR A 73 6.30 -10.99 -1.43
C THR A 73 5.25 -10.99 -0.33
N LEU A 74 4.11 -10.37 -0.60
CA LEU A 74 2.94 -10.43 0.27
C LEU A 74 1.66 -10.63 -0.53
N ILE A 75 0.64 -11.14 0.12
CA ILE A 75 -0.72 -11.22 -0.41
C ILE A 75 -1.55 -10.14 0.27
N ALA A 76 -2.41 -9.47 -0.50
CA ALA A 76 -3.29 -8.41 -0.01
C ALA A 76 -4.62 -8.40 -0.76
N GLY A 77 -5.64 -7.77 -0.18
CA GLY A 77 -6.98 -7.66 -0.77
C GLY A 77 -8.05 -8.39 0.03
N ASP A 78 -8.95 -9.07 -0.67
CA ASP A 78 -10.06 -9.79 -0.04
C ASP A 78 -9.57 -10.77 1.02
N GLY A 79 -10.14 -10.64 2.23
CA GLY A 79 -9.78 -11.45 3.38
C GLY A 79 -8.52 -11.01 4.13
N ASP A 80 -7.65 -10.19 3.50
CA ASP A 80 -6.42 -9.69 4.11
C ASP A 80 -6.08 -8.27 3.58
N PRO A 81 -6.90 -7.27 3.92
CA PRO A 81 -6.71 -5.91 3.43
C PRO A 81 -5.40 -5.30 3.97
N LYS A 82 -4.66 -4.63 3.10
CA LYS A 82 -3.40 -3.99 3.44
C LYS A 82 -3.27 -2.62 2.82
N VAL A 83 -2.62 -1.74 3.57
CA VAL A 83 -2.02 -0.51 3.06
C VAL A 83 -0.51 -0.72 3.05
N VAL A 84 0.11 -0.43 1.93
CA VAL A 84 1.54 -0.66 1.71
C VAL A 84 2.17 0.64 1.26
N THR A 85 3.18 1.10 1.99
CA THR A 85 3.96 2.27 1.61
C THR A 85 5.32 1.80 1.07
N VAL A 86 5.67 2.27 -0.11
CA VAL A 86 6.90 1.92 -0.81
C VAL A 86 7.78 3.16 -0.91
N PRO A 87 8.92 3.20 -0.22
CA PRO A 87 9.83 4.33 -0.27
C PRO A 87 10.59 4.40 -1.60
N PRO A 88 11.20 5.56 -1.91
CA PRO A 88 12.11 5.68 -3.06
C PRO A 88 13.19 4.61 -3.07
N GLY A 89 13.57 4.14 -4.27
CA GLY A 89 14.61 3.13 -4.48
C GLY A 89 14.19 1.69 -4.16
N VAL A 90 12.90 1.45 -3.91
CA VAL A 90 12.36 0.09 -3.81
C VAL A 90 11.56 -0.24 -5.06
N VAL A 91 12.05 -1.20 -5.83
CA VAL A 91 11.35 -1.75 -6.99
C VAL A 91 10.11 -2.50 -6.51
N HIS A 92 8.97 -2.26 -7.12
CA HIS A 92 7.72 -2.87 -6.71
C HIS A 92 6.80 -3.19 -7.88
N GLY A 93 5.90 -4.11 -7.65
CA GLY A 93 4.85 -4.47 -8.59
C GLY A 93 3.81 -5.36 -7.93
N TYR A 94 2.65 -5.48 -8.58
CA TYR A 94 1.59 -6.36 -8.11
C TYR A 94 0.89 -7.06 -9.26
N LYS A 95 0.33 -8.21 -8.96
CA LYS A 95 -0.44 -9.05 -9.89
C LYS A 95 -1.77 -9.42 -9.27
N ASN A 96 -2.85 -9.32 -10.02
CA ASN A 96 -4.13 -9.88 -9.60
C ASN A 96 -4.07 -11.41 -9.70
N ILE A 97 -4.23 -12.08 -8.57
CA ILE A 97 -4.23 -13.53 -8.41
C ILE A 97 -5.64 -14.09 -8.15
N GLY A 98 -6.66 -13.24 -8.22
CA GLY A 98 -8.06 -13.63 -8.13
C GLY A 98 -8.67 -13.98 -9.51
N GLU A 99 -9.93 -14.40 -9.49
CA GLU A 99 -10.69 -14.79 -10.70
C GLU A 99 -11.46 -13.62 -11.32
N GLY A 100 -11.73 -12.55 -10.54
CA GLY A 100 -12.41 -11.33 -10.97
C GLY A 100 -11.47 -10.13 -11.04
N ASP A 101 -11.98 -9.00 -11.49
CA ASP A 101 -11.26 -7.74 -11.47
C ASP A 101 -10.90 -7.35 -10.03
N ALA A 102 -9.68 -6.90 -9.83
CA ALA A 102 -9.16 -6.49 -8.54
C ALA A 102 -8.89 -4.99 -8.51
N VAL A 103 -9.26 -4.34 -7.41
CA VAL A 103 -9.19 -2.89 -7.25
C VAL A 103 -8.15 -2.52 -6.20
N ALA A 104 -7.24 -1.63 -6.56
CA ALA A 104 -6.32 -0.98 -5.65
C ALA A 104 -6.50 0.54 -5.72
N PHE A 105 -6.49 1.21 -4.58
CA PHE A 105 -6.33 2.65 -4.51
C PHE A 105 -4.85 2.96 -4.34
N CYS A 106 -4.34 3.91 -5.09
CA CYS A 106 -2.92 4.23 -5.17
C CYS A 106 -2.73 5.72 -4.95
N ASP A 107 -1.88 6.07 -3.99
CA ASP A 107 -1.48 7.43 -3.68
C ASP A 107 -0.01 7.64 -4.05
N ARG A 108 0.27 8.84 -4.49
CA ARG A 108 1.62 9.35 -4.69
C ARG A 108 1.88 10.40 -3.63
N MET A 109 2.76 10.10 -2.70
CA MET A 109 3.18 11.04 -1.66
C MET A 109 4.19 12.04 -2.24
N GLY A 110 4.22 13.27 -1.70
CA GLY A 110 5.19 14.28 -2.11
C GLY A 110 6.64 13.84 -1.86
N SER A 111 7.60 14.48 -2.52
CA SER A 111 9.03 14.20 -2.47
C SER A 111 9.68 14.66 -1.15
N GLY A 112 9.23 14.16 0.00
CA GLY A 112 9.85 14.42 1.30
C GLY A 112 10.75 13.28 1.72
N ARG A 113 12.04 13.52 1.98
CA ARG A 113 12.97 12.53 2.57
C ARG A 113 12.51 11.99 3.92
N GLU A 114 11.56 12.64 4.56
CA GLU A 114 10.99 12.24 5.86
C GLU A 114 9.84 11.22 5.75
N ALA A 115 9.24 11.03 4.57
CA ALA A 115 8.18 10.04 4.37
C ALA A 115 8.65 8.60 4.65
N ALA A 116 9.94 8.34 4.56
CA ALA A 116 10.53 7.03 4.90
C ALA A 116 10.45 6.70 6.41
N SER A 117 10.27 7.70 7.29
CA SER A 117 10.15 7.53 8.74
C SER A 117 8.70 7.29 9.20
N LEU A 118 7.72 7.58 8.36
CA LEU A 118 6.29 7.46 8.68
C LEU A 118 5.69 6.08 8.37
N ILE A 119 6.53 5.05 8.22
CA ILE A 119 6.09 3.66 8.01
C ILE A 119 5.55 3.06 9.31
N SER A 120 4.64 3.73 9.98
CA SER A 120 3.92 3.10 11.07
C SER A 120 2.50 3.66 11.17
N GLN A 121 1.56 2.76 10.97
CA GLN A 121 0.18 2.84 11.41
C GLN A 121 -0.80 3.59 10.50
N ILE A 122 -1.31 2.88 9.50
CA ILE A 122 -2.67 3.16 9.05
C ILE A 122 -3.59 2.14 9.71
N ALA A 123 -4.46 2.62 10.59
CA ALA A 123 -5.46 1.80 11.23
C ALA A 123 -6.66 1.64 10.30
N ILE A 124 -6.95 0.41 9.88
CA ILE A 124 -8.25 0.10 9.27
C ILE A 124 -9.28 0.03 10.40
N SER A 125 -10.14 1.02 10.49
CA SER A 125 -11.26 1.01 11.42
C SER A 125 -12.45 0.32 10.77
N THR A 126 -12.63 -0.96 11.01
CA THR A 126 -13.91 -1.63 10.72
C THR A 126 -14.88 -1.28 11.84
N LYS A 127 -15.75 -0.29 11.65
CA LYS A 127 -16.89 -0.04 12.55
C LYS A 127 -18.00 -1.08 12.32
N GLY A 128 -17.75 -2.31 12.79
CA GLY A 128 -18.82 -3.23 13.15
C GLY A 128 -19.24 -2.96 14.60
N ARG A 129 -20.53 -3.04 14.91
CA ARG A 129 -21.00 -2.98 16.29
C ARG A 129 -20.29 -4.08 17.10
N GLY A 130 -19.45 -3.68 18.07
CA GLY A 130 -18.88 -4.55 19.10
C GLY A 130 -17.45 -5.03 18.89
N GLY A 131 -16.67 -4.51 17.94
CA GLY A 131 -15.32 -5.00 17.67
C GLY A 131 -14.21 -4.05 18.08
N ARG A 132 -13.18 -4.58 18.72
CA ARG A 132 -11.91 -3.93 19.04
C ARG A 132 -11.25 -3.38 17.77
N ARG A 133 -10.64 -2.21 17.85
CA ARG A 133 -9.78 -1.66 16.78
C ARG A 133 -8.68 -2.69 16.46
N ARG A 134 -8.64 -3.18 15.23
CA ARG A 134 -7.48 -3.91 14.73
C ARG A 134 -6.59 -2.93 13.97
N SER A 135 -5.41 -2.68 14.50
CA SER A 135 -4.37 -1.98 13.77
C SER A 135 -3.75 -2.95 12.75
N VAL A 136 -3.71 -2.56 11.49
CA VAL A 136 -2.94 -3.28 10.49
C VAL A 136 -1.52 -2.73 10.54
N ARG A 137 -0.59 -3.53 11.06
CA ARG A 137 0.84 -3.20 11.02
C ARG A 137 1.38 -3.57 9.64
N THR A 138 1.90 -2.59 8.94
CA THR A 138 2.68 -2.82 7.73
C THR A 138 4.12 -3.03 8.15
N ALA A 139 4.70 -4.16 7.79
CA ALA A 139 6.14 -4.40 7.88
C ALA A 139 6.70 -4.40 6.47
N VAL A 140 7.61 -3.49 6.18
CA VAL A 140 8.56 -3.56 5.06
C VAL A 140 9.93 -3.82 5.63
#